data_c0c8c63652a67a44b40d8863e37dc3c2
#
_entry.id   c0c8c63652a67a44b40d8863e37dc3c2
#
_cell.length_a   1.000
_cell.length_b   1.000
_cell.length_c   1.000
_cell.angle_alpha   90.00
_cell.angle_beta   90.00
_cell.angle_gamma   90.00
#
_symmetry.space_group_name_H-M   'P 1'
#
loop_
_entity.id
_entity.type
_entity.pdbx_description
1 polymer ?
#
loop_
_entity_poly.entity_id
_entity_poly.type
_entity_poly.pdbx_seq_one_letter_code
_entity_poly.pdbx_strand_id
1 'polypeptide(L)'
;SITSQVKAPVFPLNQLEWPSITGMCYSEGNVYVTYFPMNPSTFETLYTDTTFVAVYSYPDMQFKTLMKDTRTGPAGSWNAFNGIFKVESGDMYIMSNSAIANGFSQSTKNAAFLRIPKGETHFDDYYFDFETVSGGLKPAHIKYIGNGLVFAEVSTISPQTSADRWGDKSLKCCIIDLNNKTVRDIKEIPVHNGDGGRRFAALVDGGYVYRPVTTSEGTYIYQVDPQAATAVRGAKVSTTFVGGFFRLD
;
A
#
# COMPACT_ATOMS: atom_id res chain seq x y z
N SER A 1 -10.08 18.89 -16.36
CA SER A 1 -9.52 20.23 -16.14
C SER A 1 -9.10 20.39 -14.68
N ILE A 2 -8.00 21.12 -14.42
CA ILE A 2 -7.62 21.54 -13.06
C ILE A 2 -8.57 22.67 -12.67
N THR A 3 -9.37 22.48 -11.64
CA THR A 3 -10.35 23.46 -11.17
C THR A 3 -9.79 24.40 -10.09
N SER A 4 -8.80 23.93 -9.33
CA SER A 4 -8.07 24.74 -8.35
C SER A 4 -6.68 24.17 -8.11
N GLN A 5 -5.78 25.01 -7.64
CA GLN A 5 -4.44 24.63 -7.21
C GLN A 5 -4.10 25.34 -5.91
N VAL A 6 -3.68 24.57 -4.91
CA VAL A 6 -3.29 25.10 -3.60
C VAL A 6 -1.90 24.57 -3.26
N LYS A 7 -1.03 25.44 -2.72
CA LYS A 7 0.26 25.04 -2.17
C LYS A 7 0.06 24.66 -0.71
N ALA A 8 -0.02 23.37 -0.43
CA ALA A 8 -0.08 22.88 0.93
C ALA A 8 1.32 22.95 1.59
N PRO A 9 1.41 23.35 2.86
CA PRO A 9 2.65 23.25 3.60
C PRO A 9 3.00 21.77 3.75
N VAL A 10 4.23 21.43 3.39
CA VAL A 10 4.77 20.10 3.58
C VAL A 10 5.66 20.15 4.81
N PHE A 11 5.54 19.18 5.69
CA PHE A 11 6.31 19.11 6.92
C PHE A 11 7.47 18.12 6.79
N PRO A 12 8.63 18.56 6.27
CA PRO A 12 9.86 17.89 6.62
C PRO A 12 10.05 18.04 8.13
N LEU A 13 10.49 17.00 8.80
CA LEU A 13 10.83 17.07 10.21
C LEU A 13 12.13 17.84 10.43
N ASN A 14 12.92 18.03 9.36
CA ASN A 14 14.01 18.99 9.27
C ASN A 14 14.09 19.59 7.84
N GLN A 15 14.87 20.65 7.67
CA GLN A 15 14.97 21.38 6.40
C GLN A 15 15.62 20.62 5.24
N LEU A 16 16.29 19.51 5.52
CA LEU A 16 17.01 18.69 4.53
C LEU A 16 16.17 17.52 4.00
N GLU A 17 14.94 17.35 4.51
CA GLU A 17 14.07 16.25 4.15
C GLU A 17 12.91 16.72 3.30
N TRP A 18 12.46 15.83 2.42
CA TRP A 18 11.16 15.98 1.75
C TRP A 18 10.23 14.85 2.12
N PRO A 19 8.93 15.05 1.96
CA PRO A 19 7.96 14.00 2.16
C PRO A 19 7.94 13.09 0.94
N SER A 20 8.24 11.83 1.13
CA SER A 20 7.92 10.80 0.16
C SER A 20 6.47 10.37 0.38
N ILE A 21 5.55 10.91 -0.43
CA ILE A 21 4.12 10.66 -0.28
C ILE A 21 3.81 9.24 -0.74
N THR A 22 3.08 8.50 0.10
CA THR A 22 2.68 7.11 -0.13
C THR A 22 1.17 6.92 -0.27
N GLY A 23 0.38 7.96 -0.04
CA GLY A 23 -1.06 7.92 -0.24
C GLY A 23 -1.77 9.19 0.22
N MET A 24 -2.99 9.37 -0.28
CA MET A 24 -3.91 10.42 0.15
C MET A 24 -5.33 9.87 0.25
N CYS A 25 -6.08 10.35 1.25
CA CYS A 25 -7.47 9.99 1.44
C CYS A 25 -8.27 11.21 1.91
N TYR A 26 -9.43 11.42 1.31
CA TYR A 26 -10.40 12.43 1.78
C TYR A 26 -11.42 11.80 2.71
N SER A 27 -11.65 12.42 3.88
CA SER A 27 -12.72 12.04 4.81
C SER A 27 -13.17 13.24 5.63
N GLU A 28 -14.49 13.45 5.73
CA GLU A 28 -15.14 14.43 6.63
C GLU A 28 -14.49 15.84 6.59
N GLY A 29 -14.29 16.38 5.39
CA GLY A 29 -13.71 17.72 5.21
C GLY A 29 -12.19 17.81 5.45
N ASN A 30 -11.51 16.69 5.56
CA ASN A 30 -10.06 16.60 5.72
C ASN A 30 -9.40 15.78 4.62
N VAL A 31 -8.17 16.13 4.29
CA VAL A 31 -7.26 15.31 3.46
C VAL A 31 -6.17 14.75 4.36
N TYR A 32 -6.05 13.44 4.36
CA TYR A 32 -5.03 12.70 5.10
C TYR A 32 -3.95 12.28 4.11
N VAL A 33 -2.72 12.64 4.39
CA VAL A 33 -1.56 12.40 3.53
C VAL A 33 -0.57 11.53 4.28
N THR A 34 -0.39 10.29 3.83
CA THR A 34 0.66 9.42 4.36
C THR A 34 1.97 9.68 3.64
N TYR A 35 3.05 9.70 4.38
CA TYR A 35 4.39 9.93 3.84
C TYR A 35 5.47 9.48 4.84
N PHE A 36 6.69 9.45 4.38
CA PHE A 36 7.87 9.40 5.25
C PHE A 36 8.86 10.49 4.85
N PRO A 37 9.51 11.15 5.84
CA PRO A 37 10.56 12.11 5.57
C PRO A 37 11.78 11.41 4.97
N MET A 38 12.35 11.97 3.92
CA MET A 38 13.42 11.35 3.16
C MET A 38 14.45 12.40 2.74
N ASN A 39 15.73 12.07 2.88
CA ASN A 39 16.80 12.87 2.31
C ASN A 39 16.77 12.74 0.77
N PRO A 40 16.61 13.84 0.04
CA PRO A 40 16.47 13.81 -1.41
C PRO A 40 17.71 13.35 -2.18
N SER A 41 18.88 13.47 -1.57
CA SER A 41 20.16 13.12 -2.21
C SER A 41 20.56 11.67 -1.98
N THR A 42 20.33 11.16 -0.76
CA THR A 42 20.70 9.79 -0.37
C THR A 42 19.52 8.82 -0.39
N PHE A 43 18.27 9.36 -0.43
CA PHE A 43 17.03 8.61 -0.27
C PHE A 43 16.88 7.91 1.09
N GLU A 44 17.68 8.29 2.06
CA GLU A 44 17.63 7.76 3.42
C GLU A 44 16.51 8.40 4.22
N THR A 45 15.97 7.65 5.18
CA THR A 45 15.11 8.18 6.23
C THR A 45 15.65 7.79 7.60
N LEU A 46 15.55 8.72 8.55
CA LEU A 46 15.88 8.45 9.96
C LEU A 46 14.69 7.85 10.73
N TYR A 47 13.52 7.81 10.12
CA TYR A 47 12.26 7.45 10.77
C TYR A 47 11.76 6.09 10.30
N THR A 48 12.61 5.09 10.40
CA THR A 48 12.33 3.73 9.93
C THR A 48 11.23 3.02 10.71
N ASP A 49 10.94 3.47 11.94
CA ASP A 49 10.01 2.88 12.87
C ASP A 49 8.84 3.81 13.22
N THR A 50 8.43 4.66 12.28
CA THR A 50 7.35 5.62 12.52
C THR A 50 6.47 5.78 11.28
N THR A 51 5.18 5.63 11.47
CA THR A 51 4.14 6.01 10.51
C THR A 51 3.78 7.48 10.70
N PHE A 52 3.76 8.25 9.61
CA PHE A 52 3.33 9.66 9.61
C PHE A 52 2.09 9.86 8.75
N VAL A 53 1.13 10.64 9.26
CA VAL A 53 -0.04 11.12 8.51
C VAL A 53 -0.22 12.61 8.78
N ALA A 54 -0.03 13.44 7.76
CA ALA A 54 -0.37 14.86 7.83
C ALA A 54 -1.85 15.06 7.48
N VAL A 55 -2.55 15.87 8.25
CA VAL A 55 -3.97 16.17 8.07
C VAL A 55 -4.12 17.63 7.67
N TYR A 56 -4.87 17.86 6.60
CA TYR A 56 -5.19 19.19 6.09
C TYR A 56 -6.70 19.37 5.99
N SER A 57 -7.17 20.62 6.12
CA SER A 57 -8.55 20.95 5.77
C SER A 57 -8.78 20.85 4.25
N TYR A 58 -10.02 20.61 3.83
CA TYR A 58 -10.42 20.67 2.43
C TYR A 58 -11.57 21.66 2.26
N PRO A 59 -11.56 22.54 1.20
CA PRO A 59 -10.66 22.52 0.03
C PRO A 59 -9.40 23.39 0.16
N ASP A 60 -9.23 24.16 1.20
CA ASP A 60 -8.20 25.20 1.36
C ASP A 60 -6.82 24.66 1.77
N MET A 61 -6.73 23.36 2.05
CA MET A 61 -5.49 22.65 2.33
C MET A 61 -4.64 23.28 3.44
N GLN A 62 -5.32 23.83 4.47
CA GLN A 62 -4.63 24.32 5.65
C GLN A 62 -4.19 23.14 6.53
N PHE A 63 -2.95 23.19 6.99
CA PHE A 63 -2.43 22.15 7.89
C PHE A 63 -3.18 22.18 9.22
N LYS A 64 -3.59 21.01 9.69
CA LYS A 64 -4.28 20.84 10.97
C LYS A 64 -3.40 20.16 12.01
N THR A 65 -2.87 18.99 11.68
CA THR A 65 -2.09 18.21 12.64
C THR A 65 -1.20 17.18 11.93
N LEU A 66 -0.18 16.71 12.63
CA LEU A 66 0.67 15.61 12.25
C LEU A 66 0.47 14.45 13.22
N MET A 67 -0.09 13.37 12.71
CA MET A 67 -0.25 12.12 13.44
C MET A 67 1.01 11.26 13.31
N LYS A 68 1.37 10.58 14.38
CA LYS A 68 2.53 9.67 14.45
C LYS A 68 2.14 8.38 15.17
N ASP A 69 2.67 7.27 14.70
CA ASP A 69 2.52 5.98 15.35
C ASP A 69 3.82 5.19 15.23
N THR A 70 4.25 4.52 16.29
CA THR A 70 5.50 3.78 16.36
C THR A 70 5.30 2.27 16.48
N ARG A 71 4.05 1.78 16.34
CA ARG A 71 3.74 0.35 16.38
C ARG A 71 4.21 -0.38 15.10
N THR A 72 4.42 0.36 14.00
CA THR A 72 4.93 -0.15 12.73
C THR A 72 5.85 0.86 12.06
N GLY A 73 6.40 0.54 10.91
CA GLY A 73 7.25 1.43 10.13
C GLY A 73 6.48 2.46 9.31
N PRO A 74 7.12 3.10 8.33
CA PRO A 74 6.52 4.11 7.48
C PRO A 74 5.31 3.59 6.69
N ALA A 75 4.32 4.46 6.50
CA ALA A 75 3.12 4.14 5.75
C ALA A 75 3.42 3.81 4.29
N GLY A 76 2.76 2.80 3.77
CA GLY A 76 2.87 2.33 2.40
C GLY A 76 4.03 1.39 2.16
N SER A 77 4.25 1.10 0.91
CA SER A 77 5.49 0.57 0.38
C SER A 77 6.10 1.64 -0.53
N TRP A 78 7.40 1.65 -0.67
CA TRP A 78 8.07 2.68 -1.45
C TRP A 78 7.81 2.58 -2.97
N ASN A 79 7.16 1.50 -3.41
CA ASN A 79 6.74 1.29 -4.81
C ASN A 79 5.24 1.53 -5.06
N ALA A 80 4.43 1.88 -4.06
CA ALA A 80 2.99 1.95 -4.23
C ALA A 80 2.35 3.14 -3.54
N PHE A 81 1.30 3.69 -4.16
CA PHE A 81 0.44 4.75 -3.60
C PHE A 81 -0.74 4.15 -2.83
N ASN A 82 -0.48 3.25 -1.90
CA ASN A 82 -1.51 2.53 -1.15
C ASN A 82 -1.28 2.59 0.36
N GLY A 83 -0.57 3.63 0.82
CA GLY A 83 -0.31 3.83 2.24
C GLY A 83 -1.55 4.10 3.07
N ILE A 84 -2.65 4.57 2.46
CA ILE A 84 -3.93 4.82 3.13
C ILE A 84 -5.11 4.55 2.19
N PHE A 85 -6.18 3.97 2.71
CA PHE A 85 -7.44 3.78 2.00
C PHE A 85 -8.62 3.82 2.97
N LYS A 86 -9.80 4.16 2.46
CA LYS A 86 -11.04 4.26 3.23
C LYS A 86 -11.94 3.07 2.94
N VAL A 87 -12.60 2.57 3.98
CA VAL A 87 -13.58 1.49 3.93
C VAL A 87 -15.02 2.03 4.04
N GLU A 88 -16.03 1.17 3.93
CA GLU A 88 -17.46 1.53 3.88
C GLU A 88 -17.95 2.22 5.16
N SER A 89 -17.40 1.86 6.33
CA SER A 89 -17.71 2.54 7.61
C SER A 89 -17.29 4.00 7.61
N GLY A 90 -16.36 4.38 6.73
CA GLY A 90 -15.69 5.67 6.70
C GLY A 90 -14.36 5.67 7.46
N ASP A 91 -14.02 4.60 8.15
CA ASP A 91 -12.69 4.42 8.75
C ASP A 91 -11.63 4.36 7.67
N MET A 92 -10.43 4.77 8.03
CA MET A 92 -9.27 4.69 7.14
C MET A 92 -8.25 3.71 7.69
N TYR A 93 -7.70 2.89 6.82
CA TYR A 93 -6.62 1.98 7.16
C TYR A 93 -5.32 2.45 6.54
N ILE A 94 -4.25 2.35 7.32
CA ILE A 94 -2.88 2.61 6.89
C ILE A 94 -2.16 1.28 6.82
N MET A 95 -1.57 1.00 5.66
CA MET A 95 -0.67 -0.14 5.49
C MET A 95 0.77 0.34 5.62
N SER A 96 1.58 -0.39 6.37
CA SER A 96 3.03 -0.28 6.37
C SER A 96 3.65 -1.62 6.00
N ASN A 97 4.52 -1.63 5.00
CA ASN A 97 5.29 -2.84 4.70
C ASN A 97 6.51 -3.01 5.62
N SER A 98 6.85 -1.98 6.38
CA SER A 98 7.95 -1.99 7.35
C SER A 98 9.29 -2.49 6.78
N ALA A 99 9.51 -2.25 5.50
CA ALA A 99 10.70 -2.66 4.79
C ALA A 99 11.20 -1.49 3.95
N ILE A 100 12.07 -0.70 4.50
CA ILE A 100 12.69 0.40 3.78
C ILE A 100 14.07 -0.07 3.34
N ALA A 101 14.18 -0.40 2.05
CA ALA A 101 15.40 -0.92 1.46
C ALA A 101 15.85 -0.01 0.34
N ASN A 102 16.11 1.16 0.39
CA ASN A 102 16.56 2.02 -0.71
C ASN A 102 17.79 2.85 -0.31
N GLY A 103 18.81 2.17 0.15
CA GLY A 103 19.96 2.79 0.80
C GLY A 103 19.64 3.20 2.24
N PHE A 104 18.48 2.80 2.75
CA PHE A 104 17.98 3.12 4.08
C PHE A 104 18.32 2.02 5.10
N SER A 105 18.31 2.39 6.36
CA SER A 105 18.21 1.42 7.44
C SER A 105 16.85 0.71 7.36
N GLN A 106 16.85 -0.57 7.66
CA GLN A 106 15.61 -1.36 7.72
C GLN A 106 14.77 -0.94 8.93
N SER A 107 13.45 -1.01 8.81
CA SER A 107 12.57 -0.92 9.96
C SER A 107 12.81 -2.10 10.92
N THR A 108 12.76 -1.84 12.22
CA THR A 108 12.81 -2.88 13.25
C THR A 108 11.41 -3.34 13.65
N LYS A 109 10.36 -2.74 13.08
CA LYS A 109 8.96 -3.07 13.35
C LYS A 109 8.41 -4.02 12.31
N ASN A 110 7.38 -4.77 12.70
CA ASN A 110 6.66 -5.64 11.77
C ASN A 110 5.80 -4.85 10.78
N ALA A 111 5.62 -5.41 9.60
CA ALA A 111 4.62 -4.93 8.65
C ALA A 111 3.22 -5.08 9.24
N ALA A 112 2.43 -4.01 9.19
CA ALA A 112 1.15 -3.98 9.89
C ALA A 112 0.13 -3.06 9.22
N PHE A 113 -1.14 -3.20 9.67
CA PHE A 113 -2.20 -2.25 9.39
C PHE A 113 -2.60 -1.51 10.68
N LEU A 114 -2.73 -0.19 10.56
CA LEU A 114 -3.29 0.70 11.58
C LEU A 114 -4.63 1.24 11.12
N ARG A 115 -5.42 1.81 12.04
CA ARG A 115 -6.70 2.41 11.71
C ARG A 115 -6.84 3.82 12.27
N ILE A 116 -7.47 4.68 11.48
CA ILE A 116 -7.98 5.98 11.89
C ILE A 116 -9.50 5.88 11.82
N PRO A 117 -10.24 6.03 12.94
CA PRO A 117 -11.69 6.03 12.92
C PRO A 117 -12.24 7.19 12.07
N LYS A 118 -13.46 7.00 11.54
CA LYS A 118 -14.14 8.02 10.72
C LYS A 118 -14.18 9.38 11.43
N GLY A 119 -13.69 10.41 10.76
CA GLY A 119 -13.70 11.80 11.24
C GLY A 119 -12.61 12.12 12.28
N GLU A 120 -11.88 11.14 12.75
CA GLU A 120 -10.86 11.34 13.77
C GLU A 120 -9.50 11.77 13.18
N THR A 121 -8.68 12.39 14.02
CA THR A 121 -7.30 12.78 13.71
C THR A 121 -6.29 12.12 14.63
N HIS A 122 -6.59 10.88 15.01
CA HIS A 122 -5.70 10.01 15.79
C HIS A 122 -5.89 8.56 15.37
N PHE A 123 -4.88 7.73 15.63
CA PHE A 123 -4.98 6.29 15.49
C PHE A 123 -5.72 5.72 16.72
N ASP A 124 -6.54 4.70 16.51
CA ASP A 124 -7.11 3.93 17.61
C ASP A 124 -6.22 2.72 18.00
N ASP A 125 -6.76 1.85 18.84
CA ASP A 125 -6.03 0.65 19.30
C ASP A 125 -5.97 -0.46 18.25
N TYR A 126 -6.60 -0.30 17.09
CA TYR A 126 -6.52 -1.31 16.05
C TYR A 126 -5.06 -1.45 15.56
N TYR A 127 -4.57 -2.67 15.68
CA TYR A 127 -3.27 -3.08 15.18
C TYR A 127 -3.39 -4.49 14.61
N PHE A 128 -3.06 -4.65 13.34
CA PHE A 128 -2.98 -5.94 12.70
C PHE A 128 -1.53 -6.23 12.33
N ASP A 129 -0.85 -7.03 13.13
CA ASP A 129 0.51 -7.52 12.87
C ASP A 129 0.48 -8.49 11.69
N PHE A 130 0.52 -7.91 10.50
CA PHE A 130 0.46 -8.67 9.26
C PHE A 130 1.66 -9.61 9.11
N GLU A 131 2.85 -9.13 9.45
CA GLU A 131 4.08 -9.91 9.28
C GLU A 131 4.07 -11.19 10.11
N THR A 132 3.66 -11.11 11.37
CA THR A 132 3.51 -12.30 12.22
C THR A 132 2.45 -13.25 11.68
N VAL A 133 1.27 -12.75 11.32
CA VAL A 133 0.15 -13.58 10.85
C VAL A 133 0.45 -14.23 9.51
N SER A 134 1.19 -13.55 8.63
CA SER A 134 1.56 -14.07 7.30
C SER A 134 2.81 -14.96 7.29
N GLY A 135 3.49 -15.12 8.44
CA GLY A 135 4.73 -15.89 8.51
C GLY A 135 5.95 -15.17 7.94
N GLY A 136 6.04 -13.86 8.14
CA GLY A 136 7.21 -13.05 7.76
C GLY A 136 7.10 -12.35 6.40
N LEU A 137 5.91 -12.31 5.79
CA LEU A 137 5.72 -11.65 4.50
C LEU A 137 5.52 -10.14 4.66
N LYS A 138 5.86 -9.41 3.59
CA LYS A 138 5.70 -7.95 3.55
C LYS A 138 4.81 -7.53 2.39
N PRO A 139 3.74 -6.72 2.63
CA PRO A 139 2.86 -6.26 1.55
C PRO A 139 3.61 -5.29 0.63
N ALA A 140 3.63 -5.61 -0.66
CA ALA A 140 4.19 -4.75 -1.69
C ALA A 140 3.12 -3.89 -2.35
N HIS A 141 2.01 -4.51 -2.75
CA HIS A 141 0.87 -3.86 -3.38
C HIS A 141 -0.42 -4.34 -2.75
N ILE A 142 -1.38 -3.44 -2.58
CA ILE A 142 -2.70 -3.78 -2.07
C ILE A 142 -3.81 -3.09 -2.86
N LYS A 143 -4.97 -3.73 -2.89
CA LYS A 143 -6.22 -3.20 -3.45
C LYS A 143 -7.36 -3.53 -2.50
N TYR A 144 -7.97 -2.52 -1.89
CA TYR A 144 -9.20 -2.72 -1.14
C TYR A 144 -10.33 -3.16 -2.08
N ILE A 145 -11.08 -4.17 -1.70
CA ILE A 145 -12.11 -4.81 -2.53
C ILE A 145 -13.50 -4.81 -1.91
N GLY A 146 -13.63 -4.29 -0.69
CA GLY A 146 -14.90 -4.18 0.02
C GLY A 146 -15.04 -5.17 1.17
N ASN A 147 -15.97 -4.89 2.08
CA ASN A 147 -16.30 -5.75 3.23
C ASN A 147 -15.10 -6.11 4.13
N GLY A 148 -14.13 -5.21 4.25
CA GLY A 148 -12.91 -5.43 5.02
C GLY A 148 -11.86 -6.31 4.32
N LEU A 149 -12.09 -6.73 3.07
CA LEU A 149 -11.17 -7.56 2.32
C LEU A 149 -10.22 -6.72 1.46
N VAL A 150 -8.98 -7.18 1.39
CA VAL A 150 -7.91 -6.57 0.58
C VAL A 150 -7.25 -7.65 -0.26
N PHE A 151 -7.16 -7.45 -1.56
CA PHE A 151 -6.27 -8.23 -2.42
C PHE A 151 -4.85 -7.66 -2.28
N ALA A 152 -3.85 -8.52 -2.10
CA ALA A 152 -2.48 -8.10 -1.93
C ALA A 152 -1.50 -8.95 -2.73
N GLU A 153 -0.44 -8.29 -3.20
CA GLU A 153 0.82 -8.91 -3.59
C GLU A 153 1.81 -8.70 -2.47
N VAL A 154 2.40 -9.77 -1.98
CA VAL A 154 3.28 -9.78 -0.84
C VAL A 154 4.65 -10.35 -1.21
N SER A 155 5.71 -9.69 -0.79
CA SER A 155 7.07 -10.15 -1.01
C SER A 155 7.39 -11.31 -0.10
N THR A 156 8.00 -12.35 -0.67
CA THR A 156 8.53 -13.50 0.06
C THR A 156 10.00 -13.33 0.44
N ILE A 157 10.62 -12.19 0.07
CA ILE A 157 12.01 -11.87 0.40
C ILE A 157 12.05 -11.19 1.76
N SER A 158 12.79 -11.78 2.70
CA SER A 158 13.00 -11.21 4.03
C SER A 158 14.40 -11.58 4.56
N PRO A 159 15.19 -10.61 5.03
CA PRO A 159 14.96 -9.16 4.95
C PRO A 159 15.13 -8.64 3.51
N GLN A 160 14.42 -7.59 3.17
CA GLN A 160 14.65 -6.88 1.91
C GLN A 160 15.93 -6.04 2.01
N THR A 161 16.62 -5.91 0.88
CA THR A 161 17.86 -5.13 0.79
C THR A 161 17.71 -3.99 -0.22
N SER A 162 18.68 -3.09 -0.27
CA SER A 162 18.70 -2.03 -1.29
C SER A 162 18.70 -2.56 -2.73
N ALA A 163 19.17 -3.80 -2.95
CA ALA A 163 19.12 -4.45 -4.26
C ALA A 163 17.70 -4.87 -4.68
N ASP A 164 16.79 -5.02 -3.73
CA ASP A 164 15.41 -5.46 -3.97
C ASP A 164 14.44 -4.28 -4.15
N ARG A 165 14.89 -3.07 -3.92
CA ARG A 165 14.08 -1.84 -3.84
C ARG A 165 13.19 -1.53 -5.04
N TRP A 166 13.64 -1.86 -6.24
CA TRP A 166 12.91 -1.65 -7.48
C TRP A 166 12.31 -2.94 -8.02
N GLY A 167 12.72 -4.04 -7.43
CA GLY A 167 12.24 -5.32 -7.85
C GLY A 167 11.16 -5.78 -6.89
N ASP A 168 9.93 -5.58 -7.25
CA ASP A 168 8.85 -6.36 -6.68
C ASP A 168 9.10 -7.81 -7.10
N LYS A 169 10.09 -8.44 -6.47
CA LYS A 169 10.53 -9.80 -6.80
C LYS A 169 9.91 -10.80 -5.84
N SER A 170 9.68 -11.99 -6.36
CA SER A 170 9.11 -13.09 -5.56
C SER A 170 7.82 -12.70 -4.85
N LEU A 171 6.88 -12.15 -5.60
CA LEU A 171 5.56 -11.81 -5.11
C LEU A 171 4.63 -13.01 -5.18
N LYS A 172 3.86 -13.24 -4.12
CA LYS A 172 2.69 -14.10 -4.13
C LYS A 172 1.44 -13.28 -3.84
N CYS A 173 0.28 -13.78 -4.31
CA CYS A 173 -1.00 -13.13 -4.08
C CYS A 173 -1.72 -13.71 -2.87
N CYS A 174 -2.43 -12.88 -2.14
CA CYS A 174 -3.26 -13.30 -1.02
C CYS A 174 -4.49 -12.39 -0.84
N ILE A 175 -5.46 -12.87 -0.08
CA ILE A 175 -6.57 -12.08 0.47
C ILE A 175 -6.30 -11.83 1.94
N ILE A 176 -6.34 -10.57 2.32
CA ILE A 176 -6.21 -10.09 3.70
C ILE A 176 -7.61 -9.73 4.18
N ASP A 177 -8.00 -10.21 5.35
CA ASP A 177 -9.23 -9.82 6.04
C ASP A 177 -8.86 -8.91 7.22
N LEU A 178 -9.20 -7.64 7.10
CA LEU A 178 -8.91 -6.62 8.12
C LEU A 178 -9.75 -6.79 9.37
N ASN A 179 -10.97 -7.33 9.24
CA ASN A 179 -11.89 -7.50 10.36
C ASN A 179 -11.44 -8.66 11.25
N ASN A 180 -11.10 -9.78 10.62
CA ASN A 180 -10.68 -11.00 11.32
C ASN A 180 -9.16 -11.10 11.52
N LYS A 181 -8.40 -10.15 10.93
CA LYS A 181 -6.93 -10.12 10.96
C LYS A 181 -6.31 -11.43 10.47
N THR A 182 -6.77 -11.91 9.31
CA THR A 182 -6.31 -13.15 8.70
C THR A 182 -5.77 -12.95 7.31
N VAL A 183 -4.95 -13.90 6.84
CA VAL A 183 -4.35 -13.91 5.50
C VAL A 183 -4.59 -15.27 4.87
N ARG A 184 -5.06 -15.29 3.62
CA ARG A 184 -5.31 -16.50 2.84
C ARG A 184 -4.58 -16.41 1.50
N ASP A 185 -3.69 -17.37 1.24
CA ASP A 185 -2.93 -17.43 -0.01
C ASP A 185 -3.82 -17.81 -1.21
N ILE A 186 -3.54 -17.19 -2.36
CA ILE A 186 -4.12 -17.56 -3.65
C ILE A 186 -3.07 -18.41 -4.39
N LYS A 187 -3.24 -19.72 -4.36
CA LYS A 187 -2.23 -20.68 -4.83
C LYS A 187 -2.19 -20.83 -6.36
N GLU A 188 -3.29 -20.47 -7.03
CA GLU A 188 -3.43 -20.60 -8.49
C GLU A 188 -2.67 -19.53 -9.26
N ILE A 189 -2.28 -18.44 -8.59
CA ILE A 189 -1.40 -17.43 -9.17
C ILE A 189 0.04 -17.80 -8.84
N PRO A 190 0.89 -18.04 -9.83
CA PRO A 190 2.28 -18.40 -9.56
C PRO A 190 3.04 -17.25 -8.92
N VAL A 191 4.09 -17.56 -8.18
CA VAL A 191 5.04 -16.54 -7.71
C VAL A 191 5.63 -15.84 -8.94
N HIS A 192 5.64 -14.54 -8.92
CA HIS A 192 6.03 -13.70 -10.04
C HIS A 192 6.83 -12.49 -9.58
N ASN A 193 7.36 -11.76 -10.52
CA ASN A 193 7.92 -10.45 -10.27
C ASN A 193 6.88 -9.38 -10.60
N GLY A 194 6.88 -8.29 -9.88
CA GLY A 194 6.07 -7.12 -10.19
C GLY A 194 6.51 -6.45 -11.49
N ASP A 195 5.69 -5.53 -11.97
CA ASP A 195 5.92 -4.80 -13.22
C ASP A 195 6.98 -3.70 -13.11
N GLY A 196 7.65 -3.61 -11.98
CA GLY A 196 8.66 -2.63 -11.65
C GLY A 196 8.07 -1.23 -11.33
N GLY A 197 8.71 -0.54 -10.41
CA GLY A 197 8.27 0.78 -9.98
C GLY A 197 6.91 0.76 -9.28
N ARG A 198 6.12 1.81 -9.47
CA ARG A 198 4.82 2.03 -8.79
C ARG A 198 3.62 1.48 -9.59
N ARG A 199 3.82 0.41 -10.34
CA ARG A 199 2.80 -0.15 -11.23
C ARG A 199 2.10 -1.31 -10.55
N PHE A 200 0.82 -1.17 -10.39
CA PHE A 200 -0.05 -2.22 -9.88
C PHE A 200 -1.41 -2.13 -10.54
N ALA A 201 -1.63 -2.95 -11.53
CA ALA A 201 -2.88 -3.02 -12.26
C ALA A 201 -3.79 -4.07 -11.64
N ALA A 202 -4.86 -3.65 -11.00
CA ALA A 202 -5.91 -4.53 -10.48
C ALA A 202 -7.27 -3.85 -10.61
N LEU A 203 -8.23 -4.53 -11.25
CA LEU A 203 -9.60 -4.10 -11.39
C LEU A 203 -10.49 -4.90 -10.43
N VAL A 204 -11.36 -4.21 -9.69
CA VAL A 204 -12.44 -4.84 -8.93
C VAL A 204 -13.73 -4.65 -9.72
N ASP A 205 -14.34 -5.73 -10.16
CA ASP A 205 -15.59 -5.72 -10.92
C ASP A 205 -16.40 -6.97 -10.66
N GLY A 206 -17.73 -6.82 -10.51
CA GLY A 206 -18.65 -7.94 -10.31
C GLY A 206 -18.34 -8.83 -9.10
N GLY A 207 -17.68 -8.31 -8.06
CA GLY A 207 -17.29 -9.07 -6.87
C GLY A 207 -15.97 -9.85 -7.01
N TYR A 208 -15.29 -9.74 -8.16
CA TYR A 208 -14.00 -10.36 -8.44
C TYR A 208 -12.89 -9.33 -8.54
N VAL A 209 -11.65 -9.81 -8.39
CA VAL A 209 -10.46 -9.01 -8.71
C VAL A 209 -9.83 -9.58 -9.97
N TYR A 210 -9.57 -8.71 -10.94
CA TYR A 210 -8.85 -9.07 -12.17
C TYR A 210 -7.43 -8.54 -12.08
N ARG A 211 -6.46 -9.44 -12.09
CA ARG A 211 -5.03 -9.12 -11.96
C ARG A 211 -4.25 -9.67 -13.16
N PRO A 212 -3.66 -8.80 -13.99
CA PRO A 212 -2.66 -9.21 -14.99
C PRO A 212 -1.37 -9.63 -14.30
N VAL A 213 -0.90 -10.84 -14.57
CA VAL A 213 0.36 -11.38 -14.04
C VAL A 213 1.25 -11.81 -15.18
N THR A 214 2.50 -11.33 -15.18
CA THR A 214 3.52 -11.65 -16.16
C THR A 214 4.48 -12.69 -15.60
N THR A 215 4.67 -13.78 -16.34
CA THR A 215 5.63 -14.84 -16.05
C THR A 215 6.44 -15.17 -17.29
N SER A 216 7.31 -16.19 -17.25
CA SER A 216 8.00 -16.70 -18.43
C SER A 216 7.06 -17.26 -19.51
N GLU A 217 5.83 -17.65 -19.15
CA GLU A 217 4.80 -18.14 -20.09
C GLU A 217 4.06 -17.00 -20.82
N GLY A 218 4.24 -15.76 -20.37
CA GLY A 218 3.58 -14.56 -20.86
C GLY A 218 2.71 -13.88 -19.81
N THR A 219 1.94 -12.90 -20.24
CA THR A 219 1.02 -12.15 -19.37
C THR A 219 -0.40 -12.73 -19.48
N TYR A 220 -0.96 -13.11 -18.34
CA TYR A 220 -2.33 -13.61 -18.24
C TYR A 220 -3.13 -12.79 -17.24
N ILE A 221 -4.42 -12.61 -17.52
CA ILE A 221 -5.36 -11.99 -16.59
C ILE A 221 -5.95 -13.10 -15.70
N TYR A 222 -5.71 -12.99 -14.41
CA TYR A 222 -6.31 -13.88 -13.42
C TYR A 222 -7.58 -13.24 -12.86
N GLN A 223 -8.67 -14.02 -12.82
CA GLN A 223 -9.90 -13.67 -12.10
C GLN A 223 -9.82 -14.29 -10.71
N VAL A 224 -9.80 -13.47 -9.70
CA VAL A 224 -9.70 -13.88 -8.29
C VAL A 224 -11.07 -13.79 -7.63
N ASP A 225 -11.47 -14.88 -6.99
CA ASP A 225 -12.59 -14.90 -6.04
C ASP A 225 -12.05 -14.53 -4.64
N PRO A 226 -12.36 -13.34 -4.11
CA PRO A 226 -11.84 -12.93 -2.81
C PRO A 226 -12.49 -13.67 -1.64
N GLN A 227 -13.69 -14.20 -1.80
CA GLN A 227 -14.38 -14.96 -0.75
C GLN A 227 -13.77 -16.35 -0.59
N ALA A 228 -13.46 -16.99 -1.69
CA ALA A 228 -12.80 -18.31 -1.69
C ALA A 228 -11.28 -18.23 -1.53
N ALA A 229 -10.65 -17.09 -1.83
CA ALA A 229 -9.22 -16.90 -2.01
C ALA A 229 -8.64 -17.85 -3.06
N THR A 230 -9.30 -17.97 -4.20
CA THR A 230 -8.92 -18.78 -5.36
C THR A 230 -8.83 -17.93 -6.62
N ALA A 231 -8.17 -18.43 -7.65
CA ALA A 231 -8.11 -17.73 -8.92
C ALA A 231 -8.22 -18.66 -10.13
N VAL A 232 -8.74 -18.11 -11.22
CA VAL A 232 -8.79 -18.78 -12.53
C VAL A 232 -7.93 -17.99 -13.51
N ARG A 233 -7.03 -18.67 -14.19
CA ARG A 233 -6.24 -18.08 -15.27
C ARG A 233 -7.13 -17.88 -16.49
N GLY A 234 -7.28 -16.61 -16.90
CA GLY A 234 -8.09 -16.20 -18.04
C GLY A 234 -7.26 -15.90 -19.29
N ALA A 235 -7.61 -14.81 -19.96
CA ALA A 235 -7.07 -14.43 -21.25
C ALA A 235 -5.55 -14.13 -21.21
N LYS A 236 -4.85 -14.56 -22.24
CA LYS A 236 -3.46 -14.14 -22.51
C LYS A 236 -3.45 -12.78 -23.20
N VAL A 237 -2.59 -11.90 -22.72
CA VAL A 237 -2.39 -10.57 -23.29
C VAL A 237 -1.00 -10.49 -23.90
N SER A 238 -0.92 -10.01 -25.14
CA SER A 238 0.37 -9.87 -25.85
C SER A 238 1.07 -8.58 -25.40
N THR A 239 1.66 -8.62 -24.22
CA THR A 239 2.40 -7.50 -23.63
C THR A 239 3.46 -8.03 -22.66
N THR A 240 4.42 -7.17 -22.33
CA THR A 240 5.45 -7.46 -21.31
C THR A 240 5.09 -6.91 -19.94
N PHE A 241 4.15 -5.97 -19.87
CA PHE A 241 3.58 -5.48 -18.60
C PHE A 241 2.23 -4.80 -18.82
N VAL A 242 1.45 -4.65 -17.74
CA VAL A 242 0.20 -3.91 -17.72
C VAL A 242 0.29 -2.80 -16.68
N GLY A 243 0.31 -1.54 -17.12
CA GLY A 243 0.45 -0.37 -16.25
C GLY A 243 -0.86 0.12 -15.64
N GLY A 244 -2.00 -0.33 -16.16
CA GLY A 244 -3.34 0.00 -15.67
C GLY A 244 -4.37 -0.96 -16.23
N PHE A 245 -5.45 -1.16 -15.47
CA PHE A 245 -6.55 -2.02 -15.85
C PHE A 245 -7.86 -1.42 -15.34
N PHE A 246 -8.78 -1.10 -16.24
CA PHE A 246 -10.04 -0.45 -15.91
C PHE A 246 -11.14 -0.84 -16.90
N ARG A 247 -12.39 -0.70 -16.46
CA ARG A 247 -13.55 -0.92 -17.31
C ARG A 247 -13.86 0.36 -18.08
N LEU A 248 -14.26 0.21 -19.32
CA LEU A 248 -14.90 1.26 -20.10
C LEU A 248 -16.41 1.10 -19.94
N ASP A 249 -17.09 2.17 -19.55
CA ASP A 249 -18.56 2.24 -19.45
C ASP A 249 -19.19 2.52 -20.83
#